data_e2bc6e2c4a2e855474492e9849a11f16
#
_entry.id   e2bc6e2c4a2e855474492e9849a11f16
#
_cell.length_a   1.000
_cell.length_b   1.000
_cell.length_c   1.000
_cell.angle_alpha   90.00
_cell.angle_beta   90.00
_cell.angle_gamma   90.00
#
_symmetry.space_group_name_H-M   'P 1'
#
loop_
_entity.id
_entity.type
_entity.pdbx_description
1 polymer ?
#
loop_
_entity_poly.entity_id
_entity_poly.type
_entity_poly.pdbx_seq_one_letter_code
_entity_poly.pdbx_strand_id
1 'polypeptide(L)'
;MSISTPNAISTPSTSPTITTDALIIGFGKGGKTLAAKLSAAGRKVVVAEASADMYGGTCINIGCLPSKSLILSAEQARRDGANSTPETREAAFEAAIKEKRRVTSMLRDKNYHKLADQDNITVITGRAHFTGPHSVEIATAEVPVAVTASKIFINTGATPRIPDIPGIHTTPGVYTSTGLMDLDDMPQRLVIIGSGFIGLEFASMFADFGTAVTVLQHNAEFLPREDADVAAAIRAQLEAQGVKFLFNADTKAIAPAADGGVRLSVAVKGMTRGASQACDSTPPAPGTLIPISPVPPTPPAPLTLQQPPAPLATRPITPRCHTFKRNHQMMASRGSPSRLKPDSA
;
A
#
# COMPACT_ATOMS: atom_id res chain seq x y z
N MET A 1 27.10 6.62 63.97
CA MET A 1 25.96 7.40 63.43
C MET A 1 25.71 6.91 62.02
N SER A 2 24.70 6.03 61.88
CA SER A 2 24.28 5.50 60.58
C SER A 2 23.21 6.40 60.02
N ILE A 3 23.48 6.96 58.84
CA ILE A 3 22.52 7.79 58.09
C ILE A 3 21.67 6.86 57.21
N SER A 4 20.38 6.71 57.60
CA SER A 4 19.39 6.01 56.79
C SER A 4 19.06 6.83 55.58
N THR A 5 19.24 6.26 54.38
CA THR A 5 18.76 6.77 53.10
C THR A 5 17.22 6.66 53.04
N PRO A 6 16.49 7.71 52.62
CA PRO A 6 15.04 7.61 52.49
C PRO A 6 14.68 6.73 51.31
N ASN A 7 13.80 5.77 51.56
CA ASN A 7 13.16 4.91 50.58
C ASN A 7 12.40 5.78 49.58
N ALA A 8 12.78 5.75 48.31
CA ALA A 8 12.01 6.34 47.20
C ALA A 8 10.68 5.56 47.08
N ILE A 9 9.61 6.21 47.47
CA ILE A 9 8.24 5.71 47.26
C ILE A 9 8.01 5.79 45.73
N SER A 10 8.14 4.66 45.05
CA SER A 10 7.67 4.52 43.66
C SER A 10 6.14 4.59 43.71
N THR A 11 5.58 5.74 43.35
CA THR A 11 4.15 5.86 43.03
C THR A 11 3.86 4.92 41.86
N PRO A 12 2.88 4.00 41.97
CA PRO A 12 2.47 3.19 40.84
C PRO A 12 1.87 4.13 39.81
N SER A 13 2.52 4.29 38.68
CA SER A 13 1.97 4.94 37.48
C SER A 13 0.80 4.07 37.01
N THR A 14 -0.42 4.40 37.45
CA THR A 14 -1.63 3.74 36.95
C THR A 14 -1.84 4.19 35.53
N SER A 15 -1.58 3.29 34.59
CA SER A 15 -1.89 3.50 33.17
C SER A 15 -3.36 3.90 33.02
N PRO A 16 -3.68 4.95 32.25
CA PRO A 16 -5.06 5.36 32.01
C PRO A 16 -5.83 4.19 31.37
N THR A 17 -7.03 3.92 31.89
CA THR A 17 -7.89 2.82 31.43
C THR A 17 -9.12 3.40 30.73
N ILE A 18 -9.40 2.96 29.52
CA ILE A 18 -10.56 3.35 28.73
C ILE A 18 -11.48 2.15 28.53
N THR A 19 -12.79 2.34 28.81
CA THR A 19 -13.82 1.35 28.49
C THR A 19 -14.64 1.88 27.30
N THR A 20 -14.83 1.07 26.26
CA THR A 20 -15.47 1.45 25.01
C THR A 20 -16.38 0.35 24.45
N ASP A 21 -17.33 0.69 23.58
CA ASP A 21 -18.13 -0.30 22.86
C ASP A 21 -17.31 -1.07 21.82
N ALA A 22 -16.41 -0.35 21.12
CA ALA A 22 -15.58 -0.92 20.07
C ALA A 22 -14.16 -0.37 20.11
N LEU A 23 -13.19 -1.26 19.95
CA LEU A 23 -11.80 -0.91 19.65
C LEU A 23 -11.47 -1.34 18.22
N ILE A 24 -10.92 -0.43 17.44
CA ILE A 24 -10.44 -0.71 16.09
C ILE A 24 -8.92 -0.54 16.07
N ILE A 25 -8.21 -1.61 15.75
CA ILE A 25 -6.75 -1.61 15.63
C ILE A 25 -6.37 -1.38 14.17
N GLY A 26 -5.90 -0.19 13.84
CA GLY A 26 -5.54 0.28 12.50
C GLY A 26 -6.51 1.31 11.93
N PHE A 27 -5.98 2.47 11.55
CA PHE A 27 -6.71 3.62 10.99
C PHE A 27 -6.89 3.53 9.46
N GLY A 28 -6.81 2.33 8.89
CA GLY A 28 -6.98 2.11 7.45
C GLY A 28 -8.42 2.33 6.97
N LYS A 29 -8.65 2.18 5.67
CA LYS A 29 -9.95 2.46 5.04
C LYS A 29 -11.12 1.69 5.68
N GLY A 30 -10.93 0.42 6.02
CA GLY A 30 -11.96 -0.39 6.70
C GLY A 30 -12.23 0.14 8.10
N GLY A 31 -11.18 0.32 8.90
CA GLY A 31 -11.26 0.78 10.29
C GLY A 31 -11.92 2.15 10.43
N LYS A 32 -11.44 3.16 9.68
CA LYS A 32 -12.03 4.50 9.73
C LYS A 32 -13.48 4.56 9.27
N THR A 33 -13.85 3.75 8.28
CA THR A 33 -15.24 3.70 7.80
C THR A 33 -16.15 3.06 8.85
N LEU A 34 -15.69 1.99 9.50
CA LEU A 34 -16.40 1.33 10.58
C LEU A 34 -16.54 2.26 11.80
N ALA A 35 -15.43 2.93 12.21
CA ALA A 35 -15.42 3.88 13.31
C ALA A 35 -16.49 4.97 13.14
N ALA A 36 -16.52 5.62 11.96
CA ALA A 36 -17.49 6.66 11.65
C ALA A 36 -18.95 6.14 11.69
N LYS A 37 -19.20 4.92 11.19
CA LYS A 37 -20.53 4.33 11.23
C LYS A 37 -20.99 3.95 12.65
N LEU A 38 -20.08 3.42 13.46
CA LEU A 38 -20.37 3.10 14.87
C LEU A 38 -20.64 4.36 15.69
N SER A 39 -19.82 5.40 15.50
CA SER A 39 -20.01 6.71 16.13
C SER A 39 -21.36 7.33 15.77
N ALA A 40 -21.73 7.31 14.48
CA ALA A 40 -23.05 7.77 14.02
C ALA A 40 -24.22 6.97 14.61
N ALA A 41 -23.98 5.73 15.03
CA ALA A 41 -24.94 4.89 15.77
C ALA A 41 -24.90 5.11 17.29
N GLY A 42 -24.22 6.16 17.77
CA GLY A 42 -24.12 6.50 19.19
C GLY A 42 -23.16 5.61 19.99
N ARG A 43 -22.29 4.84 19.34
CA ARG A 43 -21.32 3.97 20.01
C ARG A 43 -20.03 4.71 20.33
N LYS A 44 -19.46 4.42 21.49
CA LYS A 44 -18.11 4.88 21.85
C LYS A 44 -17.08 4.01 21.13
N VAL A 45 -16.13 4.62 20.47
CA VAL A 45 -15.13 3.94 19.65
C VAL A 45 -13.73 4.43 19.99
N VAL A 46 -12.82 3.50 20.20
CA VAL A 46 -11.38 3.80 20.23
C VAL A 46 -10.77 3.30 18.94
N VAL A 47 -9.94 4.12 18.29
CA VAL A 47 -9.15 3.76 17.12
C VAL A 47 -7.68 3.85 17.49
N ALA A 48 -6.96 2.73 17.47
CA ALA A 48 -5.53 2.68 17.71
C ALA A 48 -4.78 2.65 16.37
N GLU A 49 -3.79 3.52 16.17
CA GLU A 49 -2.93 3.51 15.00
C GLU A 49 -1.46 3.57 15.42
N ALA A 50 -0.64 2.68 14.85
CA ALA A 50 0.75 2.53 15.27
C ALA A 50 1.63 3.75 14.94
N SER A 51 1.27 4.54 13.92
CA SER A 51 2.02 5.72 13.47
C SER A 51 1.10 6.83 13.00
N ALA A 52 1.37 8.05 13.43
CA ALA A 52 0.68 9.24 12.93
C ALA A 52 0.82 9.40 11.40
N ASP A 53 1.93 8.91 10.82
CA ASP A 53 2.16 8.92 9.38
C ASP A 53 1.24 7.98 8.61
N MET A 54 0.50 7.12 9.30
CA MET A 54 -0.39 6.13 8.69
C MET A 54 -1.88 6.46 8.87
N TYR A 55 -2.24 7.63 9.39
CA TYR A 55 -3.64 8.03 9.45
C TYR A 55 -4.30 8.03 8.07
N GLY A 56 -5.40 7.30 7.96
CA GLY A 56 -6.07 7.03 6.69
C GLY A 56 -5.65 5.72 6.01
N GLY A 57 -4.57 5.11 6.48
CA GLY A 57 -4.07 3.78 6.06
C GLY A 57 -3.26 3.78 4.77
N THR A 58 -2.90 2.58 4.33
CA THR A 58 -2.02 2.29 3.18
C THR A 58 -2.38 3.07 1.92
N CYS A 59 -3.66 3.10 1.54
CA CYS A 59 -4.10 3.73 0.28
C CYS A 59 -3.74 5.22 0.21
N ILE A 60 -3.82 5.95 1.34
CA ILE A 60 -3.53 7.38 1.40
C ILE A 60 -2.03 7.65 1.52
N ASN A 61 -1.32 6.85 2.31
CA ASN A 61 0.03 7.20 2.72
C ASN A 61 1.12 6.55 1.88
N ILE A 62 0.96 5.27 1.53
CA ILE A 62 2.01 4.45 0.90
C ILE A 62 1.50 3.56 -0.23
N GLY A 63 0.31 3.83 -0.78
CA GLY A 63 -0.31 2.99 -1.81
C GLY A 63 -0.92 3.79 -2.95
N CYS A 64 -2.24 3.69 -3.11
CA CYS A 64 -2.96 4.16 -4.29
C CYS A 64 -2.80 5.67 -4.59
N LEU A 65 -2.93 6.52 -3.58
CA LEU A 65 -2.93 7.98 -3.83
C LEU A 65 -1.53 8.53 -4.12
N PRO A 66 -0.48 8.20 -3.34
CA PRO A 66 0.87 8.63 -3.70
C PRO A 66 1.33 8.07 -5.05
N SER A 67 1.06 6.79 -5.38
CA SER A 67 1.45 6.23 -6.68
C SER A 67 0.71 6.92 -7.83
N LYS A 68 -0.60 7.18 -7.72
CA LYS A 68 -1.35 7.88 -8.77
C LYS A 68 -0.93 9.34 -8.93
N SER A 69 -0.58 10.03 -7.85
CA SER A 69 0.01 11.37 -7.92
C SER A 69 1.31 11.38 -8.75
N LEU A 70 2.21 10.43 -8.48
CA LEU A 70 3.47 10.31 -9.20
C LEU A 70 3.27 9.89 -10.66
N ILE A 71 2.35 8.95 -10.95
CA ILE A 71 2.03 8.53 -12.33
C ILE A 71 1.53 9.72 -13.15
N LEU A 72 0.58 10.51 -12.62
CA LEU A 72 0.07 11.69 -13.32
C LEU A 72 1.17 12.73 -13.59
N SER A 73 2.05 12.96 -12.62
CA SER A 73 3.20 13.87 -12.79
C SER A 73 4.19 13.35 -13.83
N ALA A 74 4.46 12.04 -13.85
CA ALA A 74 5.35 11.41 -14.82
C ALA A 74 4.79 11.49 -16.24
N GLU A 75 3.50 11.18 -16.42
CA GLU A 75 2.82 11.34 -17.72
C GLU A 75 2.87 12.79 -18.21
N GLN A 76 2.66 13.76 -17.31
CA GLN A 76 2.75 15.16 -17.65
C GLN A 76 4.17 15.54 -18.07
N ALA A 77 5.18 15.14 -17.30
CA ALA A 77 6.59 15.39 -17.59
C ALA A 77 6.97 14.80 -18.99
N ARG A 78 6.50 13.60 -19.31
CA ARG A 78 6.73 13.00 -20.63
C ARG A 78 6.04 13.80 -21.76
N ARG A 79 4.80 14.24 -21.57
CA ARG A 79 4.05 15.04 -22.56
C ARG A 79 4.72 16.39 -22.81
N ASP A 80 5.25 17.01 -21.79
CA ASP A 80 5.94 18.31 -21.86
C ASP A 80 7.38 18.19 -22.36
N GLY A 81 7.86 16.97 -22.63
CA GLY A 81 9.25 16.72 -23.04
C GLY A 81 10.27 16.92 -21.93
N ALA A 82 9.83 17.01 -20.67
CA ALA A 82 10.71 17.19 -19.51
C ALA A 82 11.64 15.98 -19.26
N ASN A 83 11.38 14.84 -19.90
CA ASN A 83 12.22 13.65 -19.85
C ASN A 83 13.37 13.64 -20.88
N SER A 84 13.59 14.74 -21.61
CA SER A 84 14.55 14.82 -22.73
C SER A 84 16.00 15.07 -22.27
N THR A 85 16.22 15.84 -21.21
CA THR A 85 17.55 16.07 -20.66
C THR A 85 17.66 15.63 -19.20
N PRO A 86 18.87 15.32 -18.69
CA PRO A 86 19.04 14.95 -17.27
C PRO A 86 18.50 16.01 -16.32
N GLU A 87 18.76 17.29 -16.57
CA GLU A 87 18.39 18.40 -15.70
C GLU A 87 16.87 18.57 -15.63
N THR A 88 16.18 18.48 -16.77
CA THR A 88 14.71 18.60 -16.82
C THR A 88 14.03 17.41 -16.19
N ARG A 89 14.60 16.20 -16.30
CA ARG A 89 14.11 14.99 -15.64
C ARG A 89 14.17 15.11 -14.13
N GLU A 90 15.35 15.52 -13.61
CA GLU A 90 15.55 15.69 -12.17
C GLU A 90 14.58 16.71 -11.58
N ALA A 91 14.46 17.88 -12.22
CA ALA A 91 13.53 18.92 -11.79
C ALA A 91 12.06 18.46 -11.81
N ALA A 92 11.65 17.69 -12.83
CA ALA A 92 10.29 17.16 -12.92
C ALA A 92 10.02 16.10 -11.83
N PHE A 93 11.01 15.27 -11.54
CA PHE A 93 10.91 14.26 -10.49
C PHE A 93 10.83 14.91 -9.10
N GLU A 94 11.71 15.87 -8.78
CA GLU A 94 11.68 16.64 -7.54
C GLU A 94 10.31 17.31 -7.32
N ALA A 95 9.79 17.98 -8.35
CA ALA A 95 8.47 18.61 -8.31
C ALA A 95 7.35 17.59 -8.04
N ALA A 96 7.43 16.41 -8.66
CA ALA A 96 6.46 15.33 -8.48
C ALA A 96 6.50 14.76 -7.04
N ILE A 97 7.68 14.53 -6.49
CA ILE A 97 7.85 14.08 -5.09
C ILE A 97 7.29 15.13 -4.10
N LYS A 98 7.58 16.40 -4.34
CA LYS A 98 7.04 17.49 -3.52
C LYS A 98 5.52 17.55 -3.56
N GLU A 99 4.92 17.45 -4.74
CA GLU A 99 3.45 17.43 -4.89
C GLU A 99 2.84 16.18 -4.25
N LYS A 100 3.42 15.00 -4.44
CA LYS A 100 3.00 13.77 -3.77
C LYS A 100 3.01 13.94 -2.25
N ARG A 101 4.10 14.47 -1.67
CA ARG A 101 4.22 14.71 -0.22
C ARG A 101 3.15 15.70 0.26
N ARG A 102 2.90 16.78 -0.48
CA ARG A 102 1.86 17.77 -0.17
C ARG A 102 0.47 17.15 -0.14
N VAL A 103 0.09 16.40 -1.19
CA VAL A 103 -1.23 15.75 -1.29
C VAL A 103 -1.41 14.70 -0.20
N THR A 104 -0.40 13.88 0.06
CA THR A 104 -0.45 12.84 1.08
C THR A 104 -0.63 13.44 2.48
N SER A 105 0.14 14.47 2.82
CA SER A 105 0.04 15.15 4.12
C SER A 105 -1.35 15.77 4.32
N MET A 106 -1.85 16.50 3.34
CA MET A 106 -3.19 17.11 3.37
C MET A 106 -4.30 16.05 3.58
N LEU A 107 -4.20 14.92 2.88
CA LEU A 107 -5.20 13.86 2.99
C LEU A 107 -5.09 13.09 4.31
N ARG A 108 -3.90 12.91 4.84
CA ARG A 108 -3.65 12.31 6.15
C ARG A 108 -4.31 13.15 7.25
N ASP A 109 -4.03 14.44 7.27
CA ASP A 109 -4.60 15.40 8.20
C ASP A 109 -6.14 15.42 8.12
N LYS A 110 -6.70 15.56 6.92
CA LYS A 110 -8.14 15.51 6.70
C LYS A 110 -8.79 14.21 7.18
N ASN A 111 -8.10 13.07 7.04
CA ASN A 111 -8.62 11.78 7.53
C ASN A 111 -8.55 11.68 9.05
N TYR A 112 -7.50 12.23 9.68
CA TYR A 112 -7.39 12.29 11.13
C TYR A 112 -8.54 13.09 11.72
N HIS A 113 -8.70 14.34 11.32
CA HIS A 113 -9.74 15.23 11.83
C HIS A 113 -11.16 14.72 11.56
N LYS A 114 -11.38 14.02 10.45
CA LYS A 114 -12.68 13.42 10.17
C LYS A 114 -13.14 12.42 11.25
N LEU A 115 -12.23 11.80 11.98
CA LEU A 115 -12.54 10.91 13.10
C LEU A 115 -12.29 11.56 14.45
N ALA A 116 -11.15 12.18 14.64
CA ALA A 116 -10.73 12.74 15.93
C ALA A 116 -11.66 13.86 16.45
N ASP A 117 -12.31 14.58 15.54
CA ASP A 117 -13.24 15.67 15.89
C ASP A 117 -14.67 15.17 16.21
N GLN A 118 -14.90 13.85 16.26
CA GLN A 118 -16.19 13.27 16.66
C GLN A 118 -16.19 12.92 18.15
N ASP A 119 -17.19 13.41 18.90
CA ASP A 119 -17.31 13.24 20.36
C ASP A 119 -17.25 11.78 20.84
N ASN A 120 -17.71 10.85 20.00
CA ASN A 120 -17.76 9.42 20.33
C ASN A 120 -16.52 8.63 19.85
N ILE A 121 -15.51 9.29 19.27
CA ILE A 121 -14.30 8.64 18.79
C ILE A 121 -13.07 9.16 19.53
N THR A 122 -12.29 8.24 20.08
CA THR A 122 -10.95 8.54 20.60
C THR A 122 -9.91 7.90 19.71
N VAL A 123 -9.02 8.71 19.13
CA VAL A 123 -7.87 8.22 18.35
C VAL A 123 -6.65 8.19 19.26
N ILE A 124 -5.97 7.03 19.33
CA ILE A 124 -4.76 6.84 20.12
C ILE A 124 -3.63 6.41 19.18
N THR A 125 -2.54 7.18 19.15
CA THR A 125 -1.32 6.80 18.44
C THR A 125 -0.46 5.92 19.33
N GLY A 126 -0.25 4.70 18.89
CA GLY A 126 0.57 3.72 19.59
C GLY A 126 0.36 2.30 19.06
N ARG A 127 1.31 1.44 19.38
CA ARG A 127 1.26 0.03 19.00
C ARG A 127 0.38 -0.74 19.97
N ALA A 128 -0.68 -1.34 19.46
CA ALA A 128 -1.63 -2.13 20.23
C ALA A 128 -1.16 -3.59 20.37
N HIS A 129 -1.31 -4.17 21.56
CA HIS A 129 -1.14 -5.59 21.81
C HIS A 129 -2.21 -6.11 22.78
N PHE A 130 -2.65 -7.34 22.57
CA PHE A 130 -3.68 -7.95 23.41
C PHE A 130 -3.12 -8.34 24.77
N THR A 131 -3.84 -7.97 25.84
CA THR A 131 -3.59 -8.41 27.21
C THR A 131 -4.65 -9.38 27.72
N GLY A 132 -5.75 -9.55 26.95
CA GLY A 132 -6.83 -10.49 27.21
C GLY A 132 -7.84 -10.52 26.04
N PRO A 133 -8.89 -11.36 26.10
CA PRO A 133 -9.87 -11.50 25.02
C PRO A 133 -10.59 -10.20 24.64
N HIS A 134 -10.76 -9.29 25.61
CA HIS A 134 -11.42 -8.00 25.45
C HIS A 134 -10.56 -6.82 25.91
N SER A 135 -9.27 -7.06 26.17
CA SER A 135 -8.36 -6.08 26.73
C SER A 135 -7.12 -5.94 25.81
N VAL A 136 -6.75 -4.70 25.56
CA VAL A 136 -5.60 -4.33 24.73
C VAL A 136 -4.84 -3.23 25.45
N GLU A 137 -3.54 -3.30 25.44
CA GLU A 137 -2.68 -2.19 25.83
C GLU A 137 -2.13 -1.51 24.58
N ILE A 138 -2.17 -0.20 24.55
CA ILE A 138 -1.64 0.63 23.46
C ILE A 138 -0.39 1.34 24.00
N ALA A 139 0.78 0.91 23.52
CA ALA A 139 2.06 1.53 23.86
C ALA A 139 2.19 2.86 23.10
N THR A 140 1.96 3.96 23.79
CA THR A 140 2.11 5.32 23.25
C THR A 140 3.53 5.86 23.52
N ALA A 141 3.84 7.04 23.02
CA ALA A 141 5.12 7.71 23.30
C ALA A 141 5.26 8.18 24.76
N GLU A 142 4.14 8.38 25.46
CA GLU A 142 4.13 8.89 26.84
C GLU A 142 3.90 7.75 27.84
N VAL A 143 2.66 7.37 28.04
CA VAL A 143 2.27 6.33 29.00
C VAL A 143 1.35 5.33 28.29
N PRO A 144 1.56 4.02 28.47
CA PRO A 144 0.68 3.01 27.90
C PRO A 144 -0.76 3.21 28.32
N VAL A 145 -1.71 3.02 27.39
CA VAL A 145 -3.14 3.15 27.62
C VAL A 145 -3.79 1.76 27.58
N ALA A 146 -4.44 1.37 28.66
CA ALA A 146 -5.21 0.14 28.70
C ALA A 146 -6.63 0.39 28.15
N VAL A 147 -7.08 -0.44 27.21
CA VAL A 147 -8.41 -0.33 26.61
C VAL A 147 -9.16 -1.65 26.79
N THR A 148 -10.36 -1.58 27.36
CA THR A 148 -11.30 -2.69 27.41
C THR A 148 -12.47 -2.42 26.47
N ALA A 149 -12.78 -3.34 25.56
CA ALA A 149 -13.81 -3.16 24.55
C ALA A 149 -14.74 -4.36 24.46
N SER A 150 -16.04 -4.11 24.25
CA SER A 150 -17.02 -5.18 24.01
C SER A 150 -16.72 -5.92 22.70
N LYS A 151 -16.21 -5.20 21.69
CA LYS A 151 -15.80 -5.76 20.39
C LYS A 151 -14.48 -5.16 19.95
N ILE A 152 -13.60 -6.00 19.41
CA ILE A 152 -12.29 -5.59 18.89
C ILE A 152 -12.23 -5.96 17.42
N PHE A 153 -11.85 -4.99 16.58
CA PHE A 153 -11.71 -5.15 15.13
C PHE A 153 -10.23 -4.99 14.76
N ILE A 154 -9.66 -6.03 14.15
CA ILE A 154 -8.28 -6.04 13.69
C ILE A 154 -8.25 -5.56 12.23
N ASN A 155 -7.71 -4.38 11.98
CA ASN A 155 -7.61 -3.74 10.67
C ASN A 155 -6.18 -3.24 10.40
N THR A 156 -5.18 -4.04 10.79
CA THR A 156 -3.77 -3.69 10.75
C THR A 156 -3.15 -3.61 9.35
N GLY A 157 -3.91 -4.02 8.32
CA GLY A 157 -3.47 -3.96 6.92
C GLY A 157 -2.46 -5.04 6.56
N ALA A 158 -1.58 -4.70 5.61
CA ALA A 158 -0.54 -5.58 5.10
C ALA A 158 0.76 -4.80 4.87
N THR A 159 1.88 -5.50 4.91
CA THR A 159 3.21 -5.00 4.55
C THR A 159 3.71 -5.69 3.30
N PRO A 160 4.60 -5.07 2.51
CA PRO A 160 5.25 -5.73 1.39
C PRO A 160 5.98 -6.99 1.84
N ARG A 161 5.79 -8.09 1.09
CA ARG A 161 6.59 -9.30 1.30
C ARG A 161 7.93 -9.13 0.61
N ILE A 162 9.00 -9.17 1.38
CA ILE A 162 10.36 -9.17 0.85
C ILE A 162 10.78 -10.64 0.65
N PRO A 163 11.20 -11.06 -0.55
CA PRO A 163 11.68 -12.42 -0.80
C PRO A 163 13.00 -12.67 -0.06
N ASP A 164 13.27 -13.94 0.23
CA ASP A 164 14.53 -14.36 0.83
C ASP A 164 15.63 -14.47 -0.24
N ILE A 165 16.23 -13.32 -0.57
CA ILE A 165 17.34 -13.21 -1.52
C ILE A 165 18.55 -12.70 -0.76
N PRO A 166 19.71 -13.41 -0.81
CA PRO A 166 20.94 -12.94 -0.19
C PRO A 166 21.27 -11.50 -0.56
N GLY A 167 21.51 -10.66 0.45
CA GLY A 167 21.85 -9.25 0.29
C GLY A 167 20.67 -8.27 0.18
N ILE A 168 19.42 -8.74 0.08
CA ILE A 168 18.26 -7.87 -0.14
C ILE A 168 18.01 -6.87 1.01
N HIS A 169 18.31 -7.26 2.25
CA HIS A 169 18.12 -6.42 3.44
C HIS A 169 19.34 -5.55 3.78
N THR A 170 20.50 -5.84 3.20
CA THR A 170 21.76 -5.22 3.60
C THR A 170 22.41 -4.36 2.52
N THR A 171 21.94 -4.47 1.27
CA THR A 171 22.48 -3.70 0.16
C THR A 171 21.79 -2.34 0.08
N PRO A 172 22.53 -1.23 0.18
CA PRO A 172 21.98 0.11 -0.07
C PRO A 172 21.44 0.22 -1.50
N GLY A 173 20.38 1.02 -1.69
CA GLY A 173 19.73 1.15 -3.01
C GLY A 173 18.65 0.10 -3.28
N VAL A 174 18.33 -0.76 -2.31
CA VAL A 174 17.20 -1.68 -2.37
C VAL A 174 16.01 -1.08 -1.63
N TYR A 175 14.88 -0.97 -2.32
CA TYR A 175 13.69 -0.34 -1.79
C TYR A 175 12.45 -1.22 -2.00
N THR A 176 11.48 -1.08 -1.13
CA THR A 176 10.10 -1.51 -1.40
C THR A 176 9.36 -0.40 -2.17
N SER A 177 8.13 -0.68 -2.61
CA SER A 177 7.27 0.35 -3.24
C SER A 177 7.13 1.61 -2.38
N THR A 178 7.09 1.47 -1.06
CA THR A 178 7.00 2.61 -0.13
C THR A 178 8.24 3.50 -0.22
N GLY A 179 9.43 2.92 -0.06
CA GLY A 179 10.68 3.68 -0.10
C GLY A 179 10.94 4.29 -1.47
N LEU A 180 10.55 3.60 -2.55
CA LEU A 180 10.74 4.11 -3.90
C LEU A 180 9.91 5.37 -4.20
N MET A 181 8.75 5.53 -3.57
CA MET A 181 7.94 6.75 -3.68
C MET A 181 8.47 7.93 -2.84
N ASP A 182 9.49 7.72 -2.03
CA ASP A 182 10.08 8.74 -1.16
C ASP A 182 11.55 9.05 -1.48
N LEU A 183 12.03 8.61 -2.65
CA LEU A 183 13.36 8.98 -3.13
C LEU A 183 13.45 10.50 -3.31
N ASP A 184 14.58 11.05 -2.91
CA ASP A 184 14.89 12.47 -3.16
C ASP A 184 15.49 12.64 -4.57
N ASP A 185 16.33 11.70 -5.02
CA ASP A 185 16.98 11.72 -6.32
C ASP A 185 16.35 10.71 -7.28
N MET A 186 16.23 11.06 -8.56
CA MET A 186 15.70 10.17 -9.57
C MET A 186 16.73 9.11 -9.97
N PRO A 187 16.42 7.80 -9.88
CA PRO A 187 17.34 6.77 -10.32
C PRO A 187 17.49 6.79 -11.86
N GLN A 188 18.73 6.80 -12.35
CA GLN A 188 18.98 6.70 -13.80
C GLN A 188 18.61 5.32 -14.35
N ARG A 189 18.74 4.28 -13.53
CA ARG A 189 18.39 2.89 -13.85
C ARG A 189 17.66 2.25 -12.68
N LEU A 190 16.62 1.51 -13.02
CA LEU A 190 15.76 0.82 -12.07
C LEU A 190 15.58 -0.64 -12.50
N VAL A 191 15.88 -1.55 -11.58
CA VAL A 191 15.52 -2.97 -11.77
C VAL A 191 14.37 -3.31 -10.84
N ILE A 192 13.30 -3.87 -11.41
CA ILE A 192 12.10 -4.30 -10.68
C ILE A 192 12.05 -5.82 -10.66
N ILE A 193 11.97 -6.41 -9.47
CA ILE A 193 11.79 -7.86 -9.31
C ILE A 193 10.31 -8.18 -9.23
N GLY A 194 9.77 -8.78 -10.27
CA GLY A 194 8.36 -9.17 -10.41
C GLY A 194 7.55 -8.24 -11.30
N SER A 195 6.80 -8.85 -12.23
CA SER A 195 5.90 -8.16 -13.17
C SER A 195 4.44 -8.15 -12.68
N GLY A 196 4.22 -8.02 -11.37
CA GLY A 196 2.87 -7.80 -10.83
C GLY A 196 2.39 -6.37 -11.05
N PHE A 197 1.09 -6.10 -10.83
CA PHE A 197 0.47 -4.79 -11.10
C PHE A 197 1.25 -3.60 -10.51
N ILE A 198 1.69 -3.70 -9.25
CA ILE A 198 2.46 -2.63 -8.61
C ILE A 198 3.79 -2.43 -9.36
N GLY A 199 4.53 -3.52 -9.68
CA GLY A 199 5.78 -3.44 -10.42
C GLY A 199 5.62 -2.79 -11.77
N LEU A 200 4.55 -3.09 -12.50
CA LEU A 200 4.26 -2.51 -13.81
C LEU A 200 3.84 -1.04 -13.71
N GLU A 201 3.06 -0.65 -12.69
CA GLU A 201 2.77 0.77 -12.43
C GLU A 201 4.06 1.57 -12.19
N PHE A 202 4.98 1.04 -11.38
CA PHE A 202 6.27 1.69 -11.14
C PHE A 202 7.16 1.67 -12.40
N ALA A 203 7.14 0.59 -13.18
CA ALA A 203 7.88 0.52 -14.43
C ALA A 203 7.45 1.62 -15.41
N SER A 204 6.13 1.80 -15.62
CA SER A 204 5.59 2.86 -16.45
C SER A 204 5.95 4.26 -15.93
N MET A 205 5.72 4.48 -14.63
CA MET A 205 5.96 5.77 -13.98
C MET A 205 7.43 6.22 -14.10
N PHE A 206 8.38 5.35 -13.79
CA PHE A 206 9.79 5.69 -13.85
C PHE A 206 10.30 5.80 -15.29
N ALA A 207 9.78 4.99 -16.23
CA ALA A 207 10.08 5.13 -17.65
C ALA A 207 9.59 6.48 -18.20
N ASP A 208 8.42 6.94 -17.77
CA ASP A 208 7.89 8.25 -18.17
C ASP A 208 8.73 9.42 -17.62
N PHE A 209 9.33 9.28 -16.43
CA PHE A 209 10.35 10.23 -15.96
C PHE A 209 11.68 10.13 -16.70
N GLY A 210 11.93 9.07 -17.50
CA GLY A 210 13.15 8.86 -18.27
C GLY A 210 14.20 7.96 -17.61
N THR A 211 13.80 7.22 -16.56
CA THR A 211 14.63 6.15 -15.97
C THR A 211 14.71 4.95 -16.93
N ALA A 212 15.89 4.35 -17.08
CA ALA A 212 16.03 3.09 -17.80
C ALA A 212 15.56 1.93 -16.93
N VAL A 213 14.37 1.37 -17.25
CA VAL A 213 13.71 0.36 -16.42
C VAL A 213 13.90 -1.04 -16.99
N THR A 214 14.24 -2.00 -16.11
CA THR A 214 14.26 -3.43 -16.43
C THR A 214 13.41 -4.19 -15.40
N VAL A 215 12.47 -5.00 -15.88
CA VAL A 215 11.61 -5.87 -15.06
C VAL A 215 12.08 -7.32 -15.17
N LEU A 216 12.41 -7.92 -14.03
CA LEU A 216 12.76 -9.33 -13.93
C LEU A 216 11.52 -10.14 -13.56
N GLN A 217 11.17 -11.11 -14.38
CA GLN A 217 10.06 -12.03 -14.15
C GLN A 217 10.56 -13.45 -13.98
N HIS A 218 10.22 -14.09 -12.85
CA HIS A 218 10.66 -15.44 -12.54
C HIS A 218 10.11 -16.50 -13.51
N ASN A 219 8.85 -16.32 -13.95
CA ASN A 219 8.18 -17.22 -14.89
C ASN A 219 8.35 -16.77 -16.34
N ALA A 220 8.02 -17.67 -17.28
CA ALA A 220 7.96 -17.33 -18.72
C ALA A 220 6.75 -16.46 -19.07
N GLU A 221 5.66 -16.56 -18.30
CA GLU A 221 4.39 -15.90 -18.58
C GLU A 221 4.34 -14.51 -17.95
N PHE A 222 3.83 -13.58 -18.73
CA PHE A 222 3.53 -12.21 -18.30
C PHE A 222 2.06 -12.11 -17.89
N LEU A 223 1.78 -11.64 -16.68
CA LEU A 223 0.43 -11.49 -16.12
C LEU A 223 -0.44 -12.75 -16.32
N PRO A 224 -0.06 -13.92 -15.79
CA PRO A 224 -0.72 -15.21 -16.09
C PRO A 224 -2.16 -15.33 -15.56
N ARG A 225 -2.68 -14.32 -14.87
CA ARG A 225 -4.06 -14.27 -14.35
C ARG A 225 -4.97 -13.38 -15.18
N GLU A 226 -4.43 -12.67 -16.17
CA GLU A 226 -5.16 -11.80 -17.06
C GLU A 226 -5.40 -12.50 -18.40
N ASP A 227 -6.36 -12.01 -19.19
CA ASP A 227 -6.58 -12.46 -20.55
C ASP A 227 -5.33 -12.20 -21.42
N ALA A 228 -4.98 -13.15 -22.27
CA ALA A 228 -3.72 -13.13 -23.01
C ALA A 228 -3.55 -11.91 -23.90
N ASP A 229 -4.63 -11.43 -24.52
CA ASP A 229 -4.64 -10.22 -25.35
C ASP A 229 -4.46 -8.95 -24.54
N VAL A 230 -5.07 -8.87 -23.35
CA VAL A 230 -4.86 -7.77 -22.38
C VAL A 230 -3.42 -7.76 -21.89
N ALA A 231 -2.88 -8.91 -21.49
CA ALA A 231 -1.49 -9.03 -21.08
C ALA A 231 -0.51 -8.61 -22.18
N ALA A 232 -0.76 -9.04 -23.44
CA ALA A 232 0.04 -8.67 -24.59
C ALA A 232 -0.01 -7.16 -24.89
N ALA A 233 -1.19 -6.54 -24.80
CA ALA A 233 -1.36 -5.11 -25.00
C ALA A 233 -0.62 -4.26 -23.94
N ILE A 234 -0.72 -4.64 -22.67
CA ILE A 234 0.01 -3.98 -21.56
C ILE A 234 1.53 -4.10 -21.78
N ARG A 235 2.00 -5.29 -22.13
CA ARG A 235 3.42 -5.52 -22.39
C ARG A 235 3.92 -4.66 -23.56
N ALA A 236 3.23 -4.67 -24.68
CA ALA A 236 3.60 -3.88 -25.87
C ALA A 236 3.67 -2.37 -25.56
N GLN A 237 2.73 -1.85 -24.76
CA GLN A 237 2.75 -0.46 -24.33
C GLN A 237 3.96 -0.13 -23.47
N LEU A 238 4.31 -0.97 -22.50
CA LEU A 238 5.47 -0.75 -21.64
C LEU A 238 6.80 -0.89 -22.40
N GLU A 239 6.89 -1.85 -23.33
CA GLU A 239 8.04 -1.98 -24.23
C GLU A 239 8.20 -0.76 -25.14
N ALA A 240 7.10 -0.17 -25.63
CA ALA A 240 7.10 1.08 -26.39
C ALA A 240 7.55 2.30 -25.55
N GLN A 241 7.36 2.26 -24.23
CA GLN A 241 7.92 3.25 -23.28
C GLN A 241 9.41 3.00 -22.96
N GLY A 242 10.03 1.96 -23.52
CA GLY A 242 11.43 1.61 -23.29
C GLY A 242 11.68 0.66 -22.10
N VAL A 243 10.63 0.13 -21.46
CA VAL A 243 10.77 -0.87 -20.40
C VAL A 243 11.27 -2.18 -20.98
N LYS A 244 12.32 -2.75 -20.38
CA LYS A 244 12.87 -4.05 -20.77
C LYS A 244 12.32 -5.14 -19.85
N PHE A 245 12.01 -6.31 -20.42
CA PHE A 245 11.57 -7.47 -19.65
C PHE A 245 12.57 -8.62 -19.80
N LEU A 246 12.91 -9.24 -18.68
CA LEU A 246 13.70 -10.47 -18.64
C LEU A 246 12.87 -11.56 -17.97
N PHE A 247 12.43 -12.52 -18.77
CA PHE A 247 11.63 -13.66 -18.31
C PHE A 247 12.50 -14.85 -17.89
N ASN A 248 11.92 -15.79 -17.14
CA ASN A 248 12.62 -16.94 -16.57
C ASN A 248 13.85 -16.53 -15.74
N ALA A 249 13.81 -15.31 -15.18
CA ALA A 249 14.88 -14.67 -14.47
C ALA A 249 14.74 -14.88 -12.96
N ASP A 250 15.64 -15.70 -12.41
CA ASP A 250 15.67 -16.02 -10.99
C ASP A 250 16.81 -15.26 -10.32
N THR A 251 16.47 -14.27 -9.49
CA THR A 251 17.46 -13.45 -8.77
C THR A 251 18.08 -14.26 -7.64
N LYS A 252 19.37 -14.52 -7.72
CA LYS A 252 20.12 -15.38 -6.78
C LYS A 252 20.80 -14.62 -5.65
N ALA A 253 21.24 -13.39 -5.91
CA ALA A 253 21.89 -12.55 -4.91
C ALA A 253 21.85 -11.09 -5.34
N ILE A 254 21.98 -10.23 -4.35
CA ILE A 254 22.07 -8.77 -4.48
C ILE A 254 23.29 -8.31 -3.70
N ALA A 255 24.09 -7.42 -4.28
CA ALA A 255 25.29 -6.88 -3.66
C ALA A 255 25.50 -5.42 -4.07
N PRO A 256 26.25 -4.63 -3.29
CA PRO A 256 26.70 -3.33 -3.74
C PRO A 256 27.59 -3.47 -4.99
N ALA A 257 27.41 -2.58 -5.96
CA ALA A 257 28.30 -2.47 -7.11
C ALA A 257 29.47 -1.52 -6.81
N ALA A 258 30.59 -1.69 -7.51
CA ALA A 258 31.78 -0.87 -7.30
C ALA A 258 31.56 0.61 -7.61
N ASP A 259 30.55 0.92 -8.39
CA ASP A 259 30.15 2.24 -8.84
C ASP A 259 29.10 2.92 -7.93
N GLY A 260 28.81 2.34 -6.75
CA GLY A 260 27.82 2.86 -5.80
C GLY A 260 26.39 2.41 -6.07
N GLY A 261 26.15 1.67 -7.17
CA GLY A 261 24.85 1.09 -7.50
C GLY A 261 24.61 -0.28 -6.86
N VAL A 262 23.63 -1.02 -7.44
CA VAL A 262 23.26 -2.38 -7.01
C VAL A 262 23.55 -3.37 -8.12
N ARG A 263 24.25 -4.46 -7.79
CA ARG A 263 24.51 -5.58 -8.69
C ARG A 263 23.60 -6.76 -8.34
N LEU A 264 22.92 -7.31 -9.36
CA LEU A 264 22.11 -8.50 -9.22
C LEU A 264 22.76 -9.68 -9.94
N SER A 265 22.83 -10.81 -9.26
CA SER A 265 23.15 -12.11 -9.87
C SER A 265 21.85 -12.78 -10.27
N VAL A 266 21.64 -12.98 -11.58
CA VAL A 266 20.38 -13.51 -12.13
C VAL A 266 20.67 -14.78 -12.91
N ALA A 267 19.96 -15.86 -12.61
CA ALA A 267 19.98 -17.08 -13.40
C ALA A 267 18.78 -17.10 -14.34
N VAL A 268 19.02 -17.22 -15.65
CA VAL A 268 17.97 -17.28 -16.68
C VAL A 268 17.84 -18.71 -17.18
N LYS A 269 16.66 -19.32 -17.06
CA LYS A 269 16.40 -20.67 -17.57
C LYS A 269 16.42 -20.66 -19.11
N GLY A 270 17.19 -21.54 -19.72
CA GLY A 270 17.32 -21.66 -21.18
C GLY A 270 18.58 -21.00 -21.76
N MET A 271 19.37 -20.28 -20.97
CA MET A 271 20.72 -19.87 -21.37
C MET A 271 21.75 -20.96 -20.96
N THR A 272 22.59 -21.37 -21.88
CA THR A 272 23.72 -22.28 -21.64
C THR A 272 24.65 -21.71 -20.57
N ARG A 273 25.18 -22.59 -19.72
CA ARG A 273 26.16 -22.28 -18.65
C ARG A 273 27.25 -21.35 -19.18
N GLY A 274 27.33 -20.15 -18.67
CA GLY A 274 28.37 -19.16 -18.99
C GLY A 274 27.94 -17.71 -19.05
N ALA A 275 26.67 -17.42 -19.23
CA ALA A 275 26.17 -16.03 -19.28
C ALA A 275 25.47 -15.64 -17.98
N SER A 276 26.23 -15.31 -16.95
CA SER A 276 25.72 -14.44 -15.89
C SER A 276 25.65 -13.02 -16.45
N GLN A 277 24.48 -12.56 -16.85
CA GLN A 277 24.29 -11.15 -17.11
C GLN A 277 24.31 -10.43 -15.76
N ALA A 278 25.44 -9.81 -15.43
CA ALA A 278 25.49 -8.79 -14.43
C ALA A 278 24.69 -7.59 -15.00
N CYS A 279 23.52 -7.29 -14.44
CA CYS A 279 22.88 -5.99 -14.66
C CYS A 279 23.66 -4.99 -13.82
N ASP A 280 24.74 -4.44 -14.40
CA ASP A 280 25.50 -3.38 -13.75
C ASP A 280 24.74 -2.07 -13.88
N SER A 281 24.37 -1.49 -12.74
CA SER A 281 23.90 -0.12 -12.65
C SER A 281 25.12 0.79 -12.42
N THR A 282 25.62 1.48 -13.44
CA THR A 282 26.74 2.46 -13.29
C THR A 282 26.25 3.82 -12.77
N PRO A 283 27.09 4.56 -11.97
CA PRO A 283 26.64 5.75 -11.24
C PRO A 283 26.58 7.02 -12.10
N PRO A 284 25.98 8.14 -11.63
CA PRO A 284 25.78 8.50 -10.23
C PRO A 284 24.29 8.67 -9.88
N ALA A 285 23.65 7.64 -9.47
CA ALA A 285 22.46 7.60 -8.62
C ALA A 285 22.24 6.14 -8.21
N PRO A 286 21.81 5.82 -6.99
CA PRO A 286 21.66 4.44 -6.53
C PRO A 286 20.72 3.67 -7.41
N GLY A 287 21.16 2.50 -7.88
CA GLY A 287 20.29 1.54 -8.57
C GLY A 287 19.26 1.02 -7.58
N THR A 288 17.98 1.10 -7.94
CA THR A 288 16.85 0.83 -7.05
C THR A 288 16.20 -0.49 -7.40
N LEU A 289 15.84 -1.27 -6.39
CA LEU A 289 15.23 -2.60 -6.54
C LEU A 289 13.89 -2.65 -5.83
N ILE A 290 12.86 -3.14 -6.50
CA ILE A 290 11.55 -3.40 -5.87
C ILE A 290 11.24 -4.88 -5.91
N PRO A 291 11.22 -5.60 -4.79
CA PRO A 291 10.56 -6.88 -4.70
C PRO A 291 9.06 -6.67 -4.48
N ILE A 292 8.24 -7.05 -5.46
CA ILE A 292 6.79 -6.96 -5.35
C ILE A 292 6.17 -8.30 -5.70
N SER A 293 5.63 -8.98 -4.70
CA SER A 293 4.64 -10.03 -4.89
C SER A 293 3.55 -9.86 -3.85
N PRO A 294 2.30 -9.59 -4.24
CA PRO A 294 1.18 -9.84 -3.36
C PRO A 294 0.97 -11.35 -3.30
N VAL A 295 1.48 -11.99 -2.27
CA VAL A 295 0.98 -13.31 -1.89
C VAL A 295 -0.14 -13.06 -0.89
N PRO A 296 -1.34 -13.65 -1.07
CA PRO A 296 -2.37 -13.58 -0.06
C PRO A 296 -1.81 -14.09 1.27
N PRO A 297 -2.20 -13.51 2.40
CA PRO A 297 -1.73 -13.97 3.70
C PRO A 297 -2.03 -15.46 3.80
N THR A 298 -1.04 -16.25 4.17
CA THR A 298 -1.26 -17.63 4.61
C THR A 298 -2.28 -17.55 5.73
N PRO A 299 -3.41 -18.26 5.65
CA PRO A 299 -4.39 -18.22 6.73
C PRO A 299 -3.66 -18.58 8.03
N PRO A 300 -3.88 -17.86 9.14
CA PRO A 300 -3.33 -18.25 10.42
C PRO A 300 -3.76 -19.68 10.70
N ALA A 301 -2.85 -20.45 11.32
CA ALA A 301 -3.18 -21.79 11.80
C ALA A 301 -4.53 -21.72 12.55
N PRO A 302 -5.43 -22.69 12.35
CA PRO A 302 -6.74 -22.63 12.95
C PRO A 302 -6.60 -22.46 14.45
N LEU A 303 -7.07 -21.30 14.95
CA LEU A 303 -7.30 -21.11 16.36
C LEU A 303 -8.30 -22.16 16.77
N THR A 304 -7.89 -23.10 17.59
CA THR A 304 -8.79 -24.09 18.21
C THR A 304 -9.73 -23.31 19.13
N LEU A 305 -10.86 -22.87 18.58
CA LEU A 305 -11.94 -22.31 19.37
C LEU A 305 -12.49 -23.44 20.24
N GLN A 306 -12.31 -23.35 21.55
CA GLN A 306 -13.10 -24.15 22.49
C GLN A 306 -14.56 -23.91 22.17
N GLN A 307 -15.30 -25.01 21.96
CA GLN A 307 -16.72 -24.97 21.63
C GLN A 307 -17.49 -24.10 22.64
N PRO A 308 -18.34 -23.18 22.15
CA PRO A 308 -19.27 -22.49 23.02
C PRO A 308 -20.31 -23.49 23.58
N PRO A 309 -20.89 -23.24 24.77
CA PRO A 309 -21.94 -24.07 25.34
C PRO A 309 -23.13 -24.12 24.38
N ALA A 310 -23.82 -25.24 24.38
CA ALA A 310 -24.91 -25.61 23.48
C ALA A 310 -26.00 -24.50 23.36
N PRO A 311 -26.52 -24.22 22.14
CA PRO A 311 -27.52 -23.21 21.94
C PRO A 311 -28.88 -23.61 22.49
N LEU A 312 -29.53 -22.69 23.19
CA LEU A 312 -30.96 -22.77 23.53
C LEU A 312 -31.80 -22.94 22.26
N ALA A 313 -32.69 -23.89 22.30
CA ALA A 313 -33.58 -24.28 21.19
C ALA A 313 -34.34 -23.07 20.62
N THR A 314 -34.07 -22.75 19.35
CA THR A 314 -34.82 -21.76 18.58
C THR A 314 -35.85 -22.46 17.66
N ARG A 315 -37.07 -21.95 17.70
CA ARG A 315 -38.20 -22.40 16.84
C ARG A 315 -37.84 -22.19 15.35
N PRO A 316 -38.30 -23.03 14.44
CA PRO A 316 -37.98 -22.89 13.01
C PRO A 316 -38.67 -21.68 12.39
N ILE A 317 -37.86 -20.82 11.74
CA ILE A 317 -38.34 -19.75 10.86
C ILE A 317 -38.41 -20.33 9.45
N THR A 318 -39.65 -20.43 8.90
CA THR A 318 -39.86 -20.81 7.50
C THR A 318 -39.41 -19.69 6.57
N PRO A 319 -38.62 -19.96 5.52
CA PRO A 319 -38.24 -18.93 4.56
C PRO A 319 -39.38 -18.61 3.60
N ARG A 320 -39.88 -17.38 3.60
CA ARG A 320 -40.71 -16.85 2.51
C ARG A 320 -39.82 -16.51 1.33
N CYS A 321 -39.94 -17.26 0.27
CA CYS A 321 -39.36 -17.02 -1.02
C CYS A 321 -40.04 -15.81 -1.69
N HIS A 322 -39.38 -14.65 -1.80
CA HIS A 322 -39.84 -13.56 -2.64
C HIS A 322 -39.19 -13.68 -4.01
N THR A 323 -39.97 -14.14 -4.97
CA THR A 323 -39.65 -14.13 -6.39
C THR A 323 -39.58 -12.67 -6.89
N PHE A 324 -38.40 -12.24 -7.29
CA PHE A 324 -38.19 -10.94 -7.96
C PHE A 324 -38.55 -11.10 -9.44
N LYS A 325 -39.71 -10.59 -9.85
CA LYS A 325 -40.12 -10.48 -11.27
C LYS A 325 -39.31 -9.35 -11.92
N ARG A 326 -38.53 -9.68 -12.93
CA ARG A 326 -37.94 -8.74 -13.88
C ARG A 326 -39.05 -8.09 -14.69
N ASN A 327 -39.24 -6.79 -14.58
CA ASN A 327 -39.99 -6.00 -15.54
C ASN A 327 -38.99 -5.38 -16.53
N HIS A 328 -38.92 -5.98 -17.73
CA HIS A 328 -38.46 -5.29 -18.94
C HIS A 328 -39.63 -4.44 -19.43
N GLN A 329 -39.47 -3.14 -19.43
CA GLN A 329 -40.30 -2.25 -20.24
C GLN A 329 -39.38 -1.41 -21.16
N MET A 330 -39.40 -1.84 -22.43
CA MET A 330 -38.99 -1.06 -23.57
C MET A 330 -39.84 0.23 -23.66
N MET A 331 -39.20 1.36 -23.71
CA MET A 331 -39.81 2.56 -24.31
C MET A 331 -38.97 3.00 -25.52
N ALA A 332 -39.50 2.68 -26.68
CA ALA A 332 -39.16 3.32 -27.93
C ALA A 332 -39.95 4.63 -28.03
N SER A 333 -39.30 5.77 -28.15
CA SER A 333 -39.94 6.99 -28.61
C SER A 333 -39.14 7.55 -29.79
N ARG A 334 -39.82 7.55 -30.92
CA ARG A 334 -39.43 8.19 -32.16
C ARG A 334 -39.45 9.72 -31.96
N GLY A 335 -38.43 10.40 -32.44
CA GLY A 335 -38.42 11.85 -32.61
C GLY A 335 -37.64 12.20 -33.88
N SER A 336 -38.37 12.63 -34.90
CA SER A 336 -37.84 13.01 -36.21
C SER A 336 -37.04 14.33 -36.19
N PRO A 337 -36.15 14.58 -37.17
CA PRO A 337 -35.31 15.76 -37.18
C PRO A 337 -36.02 16.93 -37.89
N SER A 338 -36.04 18.07 -37.22
CA SER A 338 -36.40 19.35 -37.87
C SER A 338 -35.17 20.00 -38.50
N ARG A 339 -35.28 20.27 -39.81
CA ARG A 339 -34.40 21.12 -40.62
C ARG A 339 -34.46 22.54 -40.12
N LEU A 340 -33.33 23.19 -39.97
CA LEU A 340 -33.22 24.64 -40.00
C LEU A 340 -32.31 25.07 -41.18
N LYS A 341 -32.86 25.94 -42.01
CA LYS A 341 -32.24 26.60 -43.14
C LYS A 341 -31.24 27.66 -42.64
N PRO A 342 -30.24 28.04 -43.49
CA PRO A 342 -29.38 29.18 -43.22
C PRO A 342 -30.03 30.46 -43.73
N ASP A 343 -29.93 31.54 -43.00
CA ASP A 343 -30.14 32.90 -43.48
C ASP A 343 -28.87 33.73 -43.31
N SER A 344 -28.61 34.39 -44.41
CA SER A 344 -27.60 35.36 -44.72
C SER A 344 -27.75 36.68 -43.94
N ALA A 345 -26.66 37.19 -43.43
CA ALA A 345 -26.19 38.57 -43.61
C ALA A 345 -24.85 38.72 -42.85
#